data_c35b789a1d26f34ef34240f027dba8ef
#
_entry.id   c35b789a1d26f34ef34240f027dba8ef
#
_cell.length_a   1.000
_cell.length_b   1.000
_cell.length_c   1.000
_cell.angle_alpha   90.00
_cell.angle_beta   90.00
_cell.angle_gamma   90.00
#
_symmetry.space_group_name_H-M   'P 1'
#
loop_
_entity.id
_entity.type
_entity.pdbx_description
1 polymer ?
#
loop_
_entity_poly.entity_id
_entity_poly.type
_entity_poly.pdbx_seq_one_letter_code
_entity_poly.pdbx_strand_id
1 'polypeptide(L)'
;FENAYCSMPLSGPSRSSMFTGYMPGTVGLCANGTPLPDSLRTQTLGTLMGEAGYHCAYAGKWHVHTNSLPSEHAFGFERLHGHNDYGLAEACVGFLRRKQDKPFFLVASFDNPHNICEYARKQNLPYATVEEPVDIEECPNLPANFAVAPYEADALIFEKSLKYRLHPTKNYTPDDWRRYRNAYC
;
A
#
# COMPACT_ATOMS: atom_id res chain seq x y z
N PHE A 1 6.09 14.26 3.14
CA PHE A 1 5.09 14.89 2.26
C PHE A 1 3.93 15.37 3.12
N GLU A 2 3.57 16.64 3.05
CA GLU A 2 2.45 17.22 3.81
C GLU A 2 1.11 17.00 3.11
N ASN A 3 1.12 16.93 1.78
CA ASN A 3 -0.05 16.76 0.94
C ASN A 3 0.17 15.57 -0.01
N ALA A 4 -0.35 14.39 0.37
CA ALA A 4 -0.31 13.20 -0.45
C ALA A 4 -1.71 12.61 -0.56
N TYR A 5 -2.18 12.39 -1.79
CA TYR A 5 -3.52 11.89 -2.08
C TYR A 5 -3.43 10.64 -2.95
N CYS A 6 -4.24 9.64 -2.65
CA CYS A 6 -4.41 8.49 -3.53
C CYS A 6 -5.63 8.69 -4.44
N SER A 7 -5.59 8.07 -5.61
CA SER A 7 -6.69 8.12 -6.58
C SER A 7 -7.97 7.44 -6.07
N MET A 8 -7.84 6.47 -5.17
CA MET A 8 -8.91 5.76 -4.49
C MET A 8 -8.38 5.10 -3.21
N PRO A 9 -9.08 5.17 -2.05
CA PRO A 9 -8.59 4.62 -0.79
C PRO A 9 -8.78 3.09 -0.68
N LEU A 10 -8.43 2.36 -1.75
CA LEU A 10 -8.39 0.90 -1.85
C LEU A 10 -7.14 0.47 -2.59
N SER A 11 -6.47 -0.56 -2.09
CA SER A 11 -5.15 -0.98 -2.58
C SER A 11 -5.15 -1.36 -4.07
N GLY A 12 -6.02 -2.25 -4.51
CA GLY A 12 -6.08 -2.69 -5.90
C GLY A 12 -6.34 -1.54 -6.88
N PRO A 13 -7.41 -0.76 -6.72
CA PRO A 13 -7.71 0.40 -7.55
C PRO A 13 -6.58 1.44 -7.55
N SER A 14 -6.07 1.83 -6.37
CA SER A 14 -5.01 2.83 -6.27
C SER A 14 -3.71 2.37 -6.95
N ARG A 15 -3.31 1.11 -6.75
CA ARG A 15 -2.12 0.55 -7.41
C ARG A 15 -2.30 0.41 -8.91
N SER A 16 -3.46 -0.02 -9.36
CA SER A 16 -3.78 -0.07 -10.79
C SER A 16 -3.65 1.32 -11.43
N SER A 17 -4.19 2.35 -10.78
CA SER A 17 -4.04 3.74 -11.22
C SER A 17 -2.57 4.18 -11.29
N MET A 18 -1.78 3.87 -10.28
CA MET A 18 -0.36 4.20 -10.22
C MET A 18 0.43 3.55 -11.36
N PHE A 19 0.11 2.29 -11.73
CA PHE A 19 0.83 1.58 -12.79
C PHE A 19 0.31 1.85 -14.20
N THR A 20 -0.89 2.39 -14.36
CA THR A 20 -1.48 2.64 -15.68
C THR A 20 -1.63 4.12 -16.02
N GLY A 21 -1.60 5.01 -15.01
CA GLY A 21 -1.90 6.43 -15.20
C GLY A 21 -3.39 6.75 -15.33
N TYR A 22 -4.28 5.74 -15.33
CA TYR A 22 -5.72 5.96 -15.45
C TYR A 22 -6.40 6.07 -14.09
N MET A 23 -7.39 6.94 -13.98
CA MET A 23 -8.25 6.99 -12.79
C MET A 23 -9.07 5.70 -12.68
N PRO A 24 -9.23 5.11 -11.47
CA PRO A 24 -9.93 3.82 -11.31
C PRO A 24 -11.33 3.78 -11.90
N GLY A 25 -12.10 4.85 -11.73
CA GLY A 25 -13.45 4.96 -12.29
C GLY A 25 -13.48 4.95 -13.82
N THR A 26 -12.45 5.47 -14.48
CA THR A 26 -12.37 5.51 -15.95
C THR A 26 -12.24 4.11 -16.56
N VAL A 27 -11.57 3.21 -15.82
CA VAL A 27 -11.28 1.84 -16.28
C VAL A 27 -12.08 0.76 -15.54
N GLY A 28 -13.06 1.18 -14.73
CA GLY A 28 -13.95 0.26 -14.01
C GLY A 28 -13.30 -0.47 -12.82
N LEU A 29 -12.15 -0.01 -12.33
CA LEU A 29 -11.39 -0.65 -11.25
C LEU A 29 -11.74 -0.06 -9.88
N CYS A 30 -12.98 -0.23 -9.43
CA CYS A 30 -13.49 0.38 -8.20
C CYS A 30 -13.48 -0.54 -6.96
N ALA A 31 -13.00 -1.78 -7.08
CA ALA A 31 -12.94 -2.73 -5.97
C ALA A 31 -11.66 -3.55 -6.00
N ASN A 32 -11.24 -4.04 -4.81
CA ASN A 32 -10.18 -5.05 -4.75
C ASN A 32 -10.65 -6.34 -5.43
N GLY A 33 -9.76 -7.02 -6.12
CA GLY A 33 -10.09 -8.24 -6.86
C GLY A 33 -10.60 -7.99 -8.28
N THR A 34 -10.92 -6.75 -8.66
CA THR A 34 -11.26 -6.42 -10.05
C THR A 34 -10.00 -6.51 -10.91
N PRO A 35 -9.98 -7.36 -11.95
CA PRO A 35 -8.80 -7.49 -12.79
C PRO A 35 -8.63 -6.28 -13.71
N LEU A 36 -7.38 -5.89 -13.95
CA LEU A 36 -7.04 -4.88 -14.94
C LEU A 36 -7.44 -5.37 -16.33
N PRO A 37 -8.13 -4.56 -17.15
CA PRO A 37 -8.44 -4.92 -18.53
C PRO A 37 -7.18 -5.29 -19.33
N ASP A 38 -7.25 -6.38 -20.10
CA ASP A 38 -6.12 -6.86 -20.90
C ASP A 38 -5.62 -5.82 -21.90
N SER A 39 -6.49 -4.94 -22.39
CA SER A 39 -6.14 -3.83 -23.27
C SER A 39 -5.17 -2.82 -22.65
N LEU A 40 -5.07 -2.76 -21.33
CA LEU A 40 -4.18 -1.82 -20.63
C LEU A 40 -2.80 -2.42 -20.31
N ARG A 41 -2.56 -3.70 -20.58
CA ARG A 41 -1.29 -4.36 -20.23
C ARG A 41 -0.08 -3.74 -20.92
N THR A 42 -0.23 -3.34 -22.17
CA THR A 42 0.84 -2.69 -22.95
C THR A 42 1.05 -1.22 -22.58
N GLN A 43 0.19 -0.68 -21.71
CA GLN A 43 0.21 0.72 -21.29
C GLN A 43 0.59 0.87 -19.82
N THR A 44 1.18 -0.17 -19.24
CA THR A 44 1.60 -0.12 -17.84
C THR A 44 2.98 0.50 -17.70
N LEU A 45 3.23 1.11 -16.55
CA LEU A 45 4.50 1.77 -16.25
C LEU A 45 5.71 0.88 -16.52
N GLY A 46 5.67 -0.40 -16.10
CA GLY A 46 6.78 -1.32 -16.34
C GLY A 46 6.98 -1.65 -17.80
N THR A 47 5.89 -1.82 -18.58
CA THR A 47 5.97 -2.05 -20.02
C THR A 47 6.57 -0.83 -20.73
N LEU A 48 6.04 0.36 -20.48
CA LEU A 48 6.51 1.60 -21.10
C LEU A 48 7.98 1.92 -20.73
N MET A 49 8.38 1.72 -19.48
CA MET A 49 9.78 1.88 -19.07
C MET A 49 10.69 0.83 -19.73
N GLY A 50 10.22 -0.41 -19.87
CA GLY A 50 10.94 -1.45 -20.60
C GLY A 50 11.16 -1.10 -22.06
N GLU A 51 10.14 -0.58 -22.76
CA GLU A 51 10.21 -0.08 -24.13
C GLU A 51 11.16 1.12 -24.26
N ALA A 52 11.23 1.96 -23.22
CA ALA A 52 12.20 3.06 -23.14
C ALA A 52 13.63 2.61 -22.82
N GLY A 53 13.88 1.29 -22.73
CA GLY A 53 15.20 0.71 -22.56
C GLY A 53 15.63 0.47 -21.11
N TYR A 54 14.72 0.57 -20.13
CA TYR A 54 15.01 0.29 -18.73
C TYR A 54 14.90 -1.21 -18.41
N HIS A 55 15.72 -1.69 -17.47
CA HIS A 55 15.49 -2.95 -16.80
C HIS A 55 14.54 -2.72 -15.63
N CYS A 56 13.30 -3.20 -15.73
CA CYS A 56 12.28 -3.00 -14.72
C CYS A 56 12.22 -4.17 -13.74
N ALA A 57 12.31 -3.90 -12.44
CA ALA A 57 12.27 -4.92 -11.40
C ALA A 57 11.30 -4.53 -10.28
N TYR A 58 10.71 -5.55 -9.65
CA TYR A 58 9.70 -5.40 -8.62
C TYR A 58 9.94 -6.34 -7.43
N ALA A 59 9.87 -5.80 -6.22
CA ALA A 59 9.94 -6.57 -4.99
C ALA A 59 8.78 -6.21 -4.08
N GLY A 60 8.11 -7.21 -3.50
CA GLY A 60 7.12 -7.05 -2.45
C GLY A 60 5.66 -7.07 -2.91
N LYS A 61 4.82 -6.28 -2.23
CA LYS A 61 3.37 -6.25 -2.41
C LYS A 61 2.97 -5.74 -3.79
N TRP A 62 2.30 -6.59 -4.56
CA TRP A 62 1.78 -6.24 -5.89
C TRP A 62 0.34 -5.71 -5.84
N HIS A 63 -0.61 -6.56 -5.53
CA HIS A 63 -2.04 -6.28 -5.35
C HIS A 63 -2.75 -5.62 -6.55
N VAL A 64 -2.21 -5.78 -7.75
CA VAL A 64 -2.93 -5.50 -9.00
C VAL A 64 -3.43 -6.82 -9.54
N HIS A 65 -4.74 -6.94 -9.72
CA HIS A 65 -5.36 -8.18 -10.17
C HIS A 65 -5.34 -8.28 -11.69
N THR A 66 -5.14 -9.50 -12.20
CA THR A 66 -5.19 -9.83 -13.62
C THR A 66 -5.88 -11.17 -13.80
N ASN A 67 -6.39 -11.41 -15.01
CA ASN A 67 -6.96 -12.71 -15.37
C ASN A 67 -5.91 -13.77 -15.69
N SER A 68 -4.64 -13.39 -15.76
CA SER A 68 -3.53 -14.29 -16.09
C SER A 68 -2.35 -14.10 -15.13
N LEU A 69 -1.65 -15.19 -14.84
CA LEU A 69 -0.46 -15.27 -14.00
C LEU A 69 0.80 -15.52 -14.87
N PRO A 70 1.98 -15.10 -14.38
CA PRO A 70 2.25 -14.24 -13.24
C PRO A 70 2.02 -12.77 -13.58
N SER A 71 1.39 -12.04 -12.66
CA SER A 71 0.92 -10.68 -12.93
C SER A 71 2.04 -9.66 -13.13
N GLU A 72 3.11 -9.69 -12.34
CA GLU A 72 4.20 -8.71 -12.41
C GLU A 72 4.92 -8.79 -13.77
N HIS A 73 5.20 -9.99 -14.25
CA HIS A 73 5.81 -10.20 -15.58
C HIS A 73 4.91 -9.68 -16.70
N ALA A 74 3.59 -9.85 -16.56
CA ALA A 74 2.64 -9.34 -17.55
C ALA A 74 2.64 -7.80 -17.66
N PHE A 75 3.24 -7.11 -16.66
CA PHE A 75 3.35 -5.64 -16.61
C PHE A 75 4.81 -5.17 -16.83
N GLY A 76 5.68 -6.01 -17.36
CA GLY A 76 7.04 -5.64 -17.75
C GLY A 76 8.06 -5.65 -16.63
N PHE A 77 7.77 -6.24 -15.46
CA PHE A 77 8.70 -6.30 -14.33
C PHE A 77 9.32 -7.68 -14.13
N GLU A 78 10.62 -7.73 -13.86
CA GLU A 78 11.26 -8.89 -13.23
C GLU A 78 10.84 -8.92 -11.75
N ARG A 79 10.28 -10.04 -11.29
CA ARG A 79 9.94 -10.22 -9.89
C ARG A 79 11.18 -10.65 -9.10
N LEU A 80 11.58 -9.83 -8.14
CA LEU A 80 12.72 -10.10 -7.24
C LEU A 80 12.29 -10.78 -5.95
N HIS A 81 11.12 -10.40 -5.41
CA HIS A 81 10.64 -10.88 -4.12
C HIS A 81 9.11 -10.95 -4.07
N GLY A 82 8.59 -11.87 -3.26
CA GLY A 82 7.14 -12.04 -3.04
C GLY A 82 6.53 -11.03 -2.07
N HIS A 83 5.25 -11.27 -1.73
CA HIS A 83 4.49 -10.40 -0.85
C HIS A 83 4.80 -10.73 0.63
N ASN A 84 5.94 -10.32 1.10
CA ASN A 84 6.28 -10.21 2.52
C ASN A 84 7.49 -9.28 2.67
N ASP A 85 7.71 -8.73 3.86
CA ASP A 85 8.78 -7.74 4.06
C ASP A 85 10.11 -8.37 4.46
N TYR A 86 10.09 -9.65 4.92
CA TYR A 86 11.33 -10.36 5.27
C TYR A 86 12.13 -10.69 4.00
N GLY A 87 13.38 -10.23 3.95
CA GLY A 87 14.27 -10.45 2.83
C GLY A 87 14.03 -9.53 1.62
N LEU A 88 13.02 -8.63 1.67
CA LEU A 88 12.72 -7.71 0.58
C LEU A 88 13.87 -6.72 0.35
N ALA A 89 14.39 -6.13 1.42
CA ALA A 89 15.52 -5.21 1.33
C ALA A 89 16.76 -5.89 0.75
N GLU A 90 17.05 -7.11 1.20
CA GLU A 90 18.18 -7.92 0.71
C GLU A 90 18.03 -8.26 -0.78
N ALA A 91 16.81 -8.58 -1.23
CA ALA A 91 16.53 -8.83 -2.65
C ALA A 91 16.77 -7.56 -3.50
N CYS A 92 16.33 -6.41 -3.02
CA CYS A 92 16.58 -5.12 -3.67
C CYS A 92 18.08 -4.78 -3.71
N VAL A 93 18.79 -4.94 -2.59
CA VAL A 93 20.24 -4.73 -2.52
C VAL A 93 20.98 -5.70 -3.46
N GLY A 94 20.54 -6.97 -3.50
CA GLY A 94 21.07 -7.95 -4.43
C GLY A 94 20.93 -7.51 -5.89
N PHE A 95 19.75 -6.97 -6.26
CA PHE A 95 19.52 -6.41 -7.58
C PHE A 95 20.45 -5.21 -7.87
N LEU A 96 20.55 -4.26 -6.94
CA LEU A 96 21.37 -3.05 -7.09
C LEU A 96 22.87 -3.37 -7.23
N ARG A 97 23.33 -4.48 -6.65
CA ARG A 97 24.73 -4.94 -6.76
C ARG A 97 25.03 -5.67 -8.07
N ARG A 98 24.04 -6.06 -8.85
CA ARG A 98 24.26 -6.65 -10.17
C ARG A 98 24.88 -5.61 -11.09
N LYS A 99 25.76 -6.06 -11.99
CA LYS A 99 26.18 -5.22 -13.11
C LYS A 99 24.96 -4.95 -13.99
N GLN A 100 24.63 -3.68 -14.15
CA GLN A 100 23.52 -3.24 -14.98
C GLN A 100 24.05 -2.76 -16.33
N ASP A 101 23.63 -3.40 -17.41
CA ASP A 101 23.97 -2.98 -18.78
C ASP A 101 23.00 -1.92 -19.32
N LYS A 102 21.92 -1.67 -18.62
CA LYS A 102 20.86 -0.67 -18.93
C LYS A 102 20.52 0.13 -17.68
N PRO A 103 19.97 1.33 -17.82
CA PRO A 103 19.34 1.99 -16.69
C PRO A 103 18.24 1.10 -16.11
N PHE A 104 17.99 1.18 -14.82
CA PHE A 104 16.98 0.36 -14.17
C PHE A 104 15.85 1.19 -13.56
N PHE A 105 14.69 0.55 -13.44
CA PHE A 105 13.55 1.04 -12.70
C PHE A 105 13.16 -0.02 -11.67
N LEU A 106 13.48 0.24 -10.41
CA LEU A 106 13.22 -0.68 -9.29
C LEU A 106 12.08 -0.17 -8.42
N VAL A 107 11.08 -1.02 -8.20
CA VAL A 107 10.00 -0.77 -7.23
C VAL A 107 10.20 -1.70 -6.04
N ALA A 108 10.46 -1.12 -4.85
CA ALA A 108 10.45 -1.80 -3.57
C ALA A 108 9.15 -1.47 -2.84
N SER A 109 8.25 -2.45 -2.72
CA SER A 109 6.90 -2.27 -2.20
C SER A 109 6.70 -3.06 -0.92
N PHE A 110 7.07 -2.47 0.21
CA PHE A 110 6.82 -3.06 1.53
C PHE A 110 5.33 -3.16 1.82
N ASP A 111 4.93 -4.19 2.56
CA ASP A 111 3.56 -4.30 3.05
C ASP A 111 3.34 -3.40 4.28
N ASN A 112 4.34 -3.26 5.14
CA ASN A 112 4.31 -2.27 6.19
C ASN A 112 4.27 -0.83 5.62
N PRO A 113 3.50 0.06 6.23
CA PRO A 113 2.75 -0.05 7.50
C PRO A 113 1.30 -0.56 7.37
N HIS A 114 0.90 -1.21 6.28
CA HIS A 114 -0.47 -1.74 6.12
C HIS A 114 -0.87 -2.68 7.26
N ASN A 115 0.07 -3.47 7.78
CA ASN A 115 -0.13 -4.46 8.84
C ASN A 115 -0.55 -3.85 10.18
N ILE A 116 -0.43 -2.54 10.36
CA ILE A 116 -0.80 -1.88 11.62
C ILE A 116 -2.27 -2.08 12.00
N CYS A 117 -3.12 -2.48 11.06
CA CYS A 117 -4.49 -2.86 11.37
C CYS A 117 -4.58 -4.03 12.36
N GLU A 118 -3.58 -4.91 12.41
CA GLU A 118 -3.50 -6.01 13.39
C GLU A 118 -3.24 -5.49 14.80
N TYR A 119 -2.49 -4.40 14.96
CA TYR A 119 -2.33 -3.74 16.25
C TYR A 119 -3.68 -3.35 16.87
N ALA A 120 -4.56 -2.72 16.08
CA ALA A 120 -5.90 -2.37 16.53
C ALA A 120 -6.78 -3.59 16.87
N ARG A 121 -6.48 -4.73 16.28
CA ARG A 121 -7.13 -6.02 16.56
C ARG A 121 -6.51 -6.75 17.74
N LYS A 122 -5.43 -6.23 18.34
CA LYS A 122 -4.61 -6.89 19.36
C LYS A 122 -4.04 -8.23 18.90
N GLN A 123 -3.62 -8.28 17.64
CA GLN A 123 -3.00 -9.43 17.00
C GLN A 123 -1.53 -9.13 16.70
N ASN A 124 -0.73 -10.16 16.53
CA ASN A 124 0.66 -9.99 16.11
C ASN A 124 0.71 -9.42 14.69
N LEU A 125 1.60 -8.46 14.45
CA LEU A 125 1.84 -7.93 13.13
C LEU A 125 2.61 -8.97 12.30
N PRO A 126 2.12 -9.33 11.11
CA PRO A 126 2.95 -10.08 10.16
C PRO A 126 4.10 -9.18 9.69
N TYR A 127 5.30 -9.74 9.59
CA TYR A 127 6.51 -9.11 9.07
C TYR A 127 7.06 -7.91 9.87
N ALA A 128 6.55 -7.63 11.06
CA ALA A 128 7.03 -6.54 11.89
C ALA A 128 6.80 -6.77 13.38
N THR A 129 7.60 -6.08 14.17
CA THR A 129 7.35 -5.85 15.60
C THR A 129 7.08 -4.38 15.80
N VAL A 130 6.15 -4.05 16.70
CA VAL A 130 5.92 -2.67 17.13
C VAL A 130 6.71 -2.44 18.40
N GLU A 131 7.57 -1.44 18.38
CA GLU A 131 8.19 -0.92 19.59
C GLU A 131 7.23 0.07 20.23
N GLU A 132 6.70 -0.27 21.39
CA GLU A 132 5.83 0.62 22.14
C GLU A 132 6.67 1.71 22.81
N PRO A 133 6.31 2.99 22.70
CA PRO A 133 6.94 4.02 23.46
C PRO A 133 6.60 3.84 24.94
N VAL A 134 7.55 4.09 25.80
CA VAL A 134 7.38 3.99 27.24
C VAL A 134 6.44 5.08 27.73
N ASP A 135 6.49 6.26 27.12
CA ASP A 135 5.77 7.46 27.55
C ASP A 135 4.87 8.03 26.45
N ILE A 136 3.72 8.60 26.83
CA ILE A 136 2.78 9.20 25.88
C ILE A 136 3.34 10.47 25.24
N GLU A 137 4.23 11.17 25.94
CA GLU A 137 4.90 12.37 25.45
C GLU A 137 5.79 12.09 24.23
N GLU A 138 6.29 10.87 24.12
CA GLU A 138 7.10 10.42 22.97
C GLU A 138 6.24 10.11 21.74
N CYS A 139 4.94 9.89 21.93
CA CYS A 139 4.02 9.60 20.85
C CYS A 139 3.72 10.84 20.00
N PRO A 140 3.64 10.69 18.66
CA PRO A 140 3.27 11.79 17.77
C PRO A 140 1.93 12.43 18.15
N ASN A 141 1.83 13.76 18.01
CA ASN A 141 0.56 14.45 18.18
C ASN A 141 -0.46 14.04 17.13
N LEU A 142 -1.74 14.08 17.48
CA LEU A 142 -2.81 13.89 16.52
C LEU A 142 -2.80 15.02 15.49
N PRO A 143 -3.17 14.75 14.22
CA PRO A 143 -3.24 15.78 13.20
C PRO A 143 -4.32 16.81 13.53
N ALA A 144 -4.17 18.07 13.07
CA ALA A 144 -5.10 19.16 13.35
C ALA A 144 -6.55 18.86 12.86
N ASN A 145 -6.69 18.02 11.84
CA ASN A 145 -7.98 17.58 11.28
C ASN A 145 -8.44 16.22 11.80
N PHE A 146 -7.98 15.80 12.97
CA PHE A 146 -8.35 14.49 13.54
C PHE A 146 -9.81 14.41 13.97
N ALA A 147 -10.39 15.53 14.41
CA ALA A 147 -11.78 15.56 14.83
C ALA A 147 -12.74 15.15 13.70
N VAL A 148 -13.81 14.46 14.08
CA VAL A 148 -14.86 14.10 13.13
C VAL A 148 -15.46 15.37 12.55
N ALA A 149 -15.61 15.43 11.23
CA ALA A 149 -16.23 16.56 10.57
C ALA A 149 -17.69 16.75 11.07
N PRO A 150 -18.16 18.00 11.30
CA PRO A 150 -19.49 18.25 11.84
C PRO A 150 -20.63 17.77 10.91
N TYR A 151 -20.33 17.54 9.64
CA TYR A 151 -21.25 17.04 8.61
C TYR A 151 -20.71 15.77 7.97
N GLU A 152 -20.45 14.74 8.80
CA GLU A 152 -20.01 13.45 8.27
C GLU A 152 -21.16 12.78 7.50
N ALA A 153 -20.88 12.28 6.30
CA ALA A 153 -21.89 11.61 5.49
C ALA A 153 -22.37 10.30 6.15
N ASP A 154 -23.67 10.01 6.07
CA ASP A 154 -24.30 8.81 6.65
C ASP A 154 -23.60 7.51 6.21
N ALA A 155 -23.14 7.45 4.96
CA ALA A 155 -22.40 6.31 4.45
C ALA A 155 -21.10 6.06 5.24
N LEU A 156 -20.38 7.12 5.65
CA LEU A 156 -19.16 6.99 6.47
C LEU A 156 -19.50 6.56 7.89
N ILE A 157 -20.58 7.09 8.47
CA ILE A 157 -21.06 6.69 9.81
C ILE A 157 -21.41 5.19 9.81
N PHE A 158 -22.11 4.74 8.78
CA PHE A 158 -22.48 3.33 8.60
C PHE A 158 -21.23 2.44 8.46
N GLU A 159 -20.31 2.79 7.56
CA GLU A 159 -19.06 2.04 7.36
C GLU A 159 -18.22 1.96 8.64
N LYS A 160 -18.08 3.05 9.38
CA LYS A 160 -17.40 3.04 10.69
C LYS A 160 -18.03 2.04 11.64
N SER A 161 -19.36 1.99 11.70
CA SER A 161 -20.08 1.06 12.58
C SER A 161 -19.79 -0.41 12.26
N LEU A 162 -19.62 -0.74 10.99
CA LEU A 162 -19.21 -2.09 10.55
C LEU A 162 -17.75 -2.36 10.89
N LYS A 163 -16.86 -1.39 10.66
CA LYS A 163 -15.43 -1.54 10.92
C LYS A 163 -15.10 -1.69 12.40
N TYR A 164 -15.86 -1.09 13.31
CA TYR A 164 -15.67 -1.26 14.75
C TYR A 164 -15.86 -2.71 15.25
N ARG A 165 -16.50 -3.57 14.46
CA ARG A 165 -16.59 -5.01 14.77
C ARG A 165 -15.26 -5.73 14.52
N LEU A 166 -14.48 -5.27 13.54
CA LEU A 166 -13.19 -5.85 13.17
C LEU A 166 -12.03 -5.16 13.88
N HIS A 167 -12.14 -3.85 14.07
CA HIS A 167 -11.13 -3.01 14.69
C HIS A 167 -11.77 -2.29 15.89
N PRO A 168 -11.59 -2.76 17.13
CA PRO A 168 -12.30 -2.24 18.30
C PRO A 168 -11.76 -0.87 18.76
N THR A 169 -11.70 0.09 17.84
CA THR A 169 -11.19 1.44 18.07
C THR A 169 -12.27 2.46 18.47
N LYS A 170 -13.53 2.02 18.61
CA LYS A 170 -14.66 2.89 18.96
C LYS A 170 -14.45 3.68 20.25
N ASN A 171 -13.79 3.03 21.22
CA ASN A 171 -13.58 3.58 22.57
C ASN A 171 -12.15 4.12 22.74
N TYR A 172 -11.39 4.29 21.67
CA TYR A 172 -10.05 4.85 21.75
C TYR A 172 -10.11 6.30 22.25
N THR A 173 -9.33 6.56 23.30
CA THR A 173 -9.04 7.92 23.77
C THR A 173 -8.07 8.63 22.81
N PRO A 174 -7.87 9.93 22.93
CA PRO A 174 -6.81 10.63 22.20
C PRO A 174 -5.42 10.00 22.39
N ASP A 175 -5.12 9.51 23.59
CA ASP A 175 -3.84 8.86 23.90
C ASP A 175 -3.72 7.48 23.22
N ASP A 176 -4.82 6.70 23.17
CA ASP A 176 -4.83 5.44 22.40
C ASP A 176 -4.54 5.68 20.91
N TRP A 177 -5.13 6.74 20.35
CA TRP A 177 -4.86 7.11 18.96
C TRP A 177 -3.43 7.63 18.75
N ARG A 178 -2.83 8.33 19.71
CA ARG A 178 -1.43 8.73 19.67
C ARG A 178 -0.51 7.51 19.69
N ARG A 179 -0.77 6.54 20.56
CA ARG A 179 -0.04 5.26 20.62
C ARG A 179 -0.19 4.46 19.33
N TYR A 180 -1.42 4.38 18.79
CA TYR A 180 -1.66 3.72 17.51
C TYR A 180 -0.90 4.40 16.36
N ARG A 181 -0.86 5.73 16.36
CA ARG A 181 -0.07 6.49 15.39
C ARG A 181 1.43 6.25 15.56
N ASN A 182 1.93 6.19 16.77
CA ASN A 182 3.33 5.84 17.04
C ASN A 182 3.67 4.44 16.49
N ALA A 183 2.81 3.48 16.72
CA ALA A 183 2.99 2.12 16.20
C ALA A 183 2.98 2.06 14.67
N TYR A 184 2.38 3.05 14.00
CA TYR A 184 2.37 3.19 12.54
C TYR A 184 3.67 3.82 12.00
N CYS A 185 4.31 4.73 12.74
CA CYS A 185 5.51 5.45 12.31
C CYS A 185 6.79 4.67 12.58
#